data_7dfc35d20f77b5b6ad720c98f82f002c
#
_entry.id   7dfc35d20f77b5b6ad720c98f82f002c
#
_cell.length_a   1.000
_cell.length_b   1.000
_cell.length_c   1.000
_cell.angle_alpha   90.00
_cell.angle_beta   90.00
_cell.angle_gamma   90.00
#
_symmetry.space_group_name_H-M   'P 1'
#
loop_
_entity.id
_entity.type
_entity.pdbx_description
1 polymer ?
#
loop_
_entity_poly.entity_id
_entity_poly.type
_entity_poly.pdbx_seq_one_letter_code
_entity_poly.pdbx_strand_id
1 'polypeptide(L)'
;MEEKAFFTAKEREQLFALYKRLLQLSGDTLQKGDCHKLKIHLIKAVAEGNLPRNCFGMNPIIKDMQTAVIVAEEIGMKRASILGIMLHESVKNHLCTLASVQQEYGEDVAGIIRGLVKINELYSKSPTIESENFRNLLLSFAEDMRVILIIIADRVNLMRQIKETPNIEARTQVANEAAYLYAPLAHKLGLYKLKSELEDLSLKYTEHDVYYHIKDKLNETKASRDKYIAAFIEPIQHKLEEAGLKFHMKGRTKSIHSIYQKMKKQKCPFEGVYDLFAIRIILDSPVDKEKQECWQVYSIVTDMYMPNPKRLRDWLSVPKSNGYESLHTTVMGPEGKWVEVQIRTERMDEIAERGLAAHWRYKGVKGESGLDEWLTSIRETLENADSDLEVMDQFKLELYEDEVFVFTPKGDLYKMPKGATVLDFAFAIHSKLGSKCIGAKVNGKNAQLKQTLNSGDQVEVMTSNTQTPKRDWLNIVTTSKARTKIRQAIKEIEARQTEFAKETIERKFKNRKLEYDEAVMMRLIKKLGYKTVTEFYQDIANETRDANDLSLIHISEPTRH
;
A
#
# COMPACT_ATOMS: atom_id res chain seq x y z
N MET A 1 14.01 -19.46 -43.62
CA MET A 1 13.31 -18.79 -42.50
C MET A 1 13.93 -17.41 -42.41
N GLU A 2 13.19 -16.36 -42.75
CA GLU A 2 13.65 -14.98 -42.53
C GLU A 2 13.88 -14.78 -41.05
N GLU A 3 15.10 -14.45 -40.68
CA GLU A 3 15.42 -14.01 -39.30
C GLU A 3 14.52 -12.82 -38.96
N LYS A 4 13.49 -13.02 -38.14
CA LYS A 4 12.64 -11.93 -37.68
C LYS A 4 13.52 -10.92 -36.96
N ALA A 5 13.72 -9.76 -37.54
CA ALA A 5 14.51 -8.69 -36.93
C ALA A 5 13.98 -8.42 -35.52
N PHE A 6 14.88 -8.34 -34.51
CA PHE A 6 14.53 -8.13 -33.09
C PHE A 6 13.65 -6.89 -32.89
N PHE A 7 13.88 -5.83 -33.67
CA PHE A 7 13.04 -4.62 -33.68
C PHE A 7 12.32 -4.48 -35.02
N THR A 8 11.02 -4.17 -34.95
CA THR A 8 10.26 -3.67 -36.10
C THR A 8 10.71 -2.26 -36.49
N ALA A 9 10.36 -1.78 -37.69
CA ALA A 9 10.68 -0.39 -38.09
C ALA A 9 10.11 0.65 -37.11
N LYS A 10 8.87 0.49 -36.69
CA LYS A 10 8.20 1.35 -35.68
C LYS A 10 8.91 1.32 -34.33
N GLU A 11 9.36 0.14 -33.89
CA GLU A 11 10.08 0.00 -32.62
C GLU A 11 11.47 0.67 -32.68
N ARG A 12 12.13 0.69 -33.82
CA ARG A 12 13.40 1.42 -33.98
C ARG A 12 13.21 2.92 -33.82
N GLU A 13 12.16 3.50 -34.40
CA GLU A 13 11.83 4.90 -34.23
C GLU A 13 11.52 5.22 -32.75
N GLN A 14 10.72 4.36 -32.09
CA GLN A 14 10.43 4.49 -30.67
C GLN A 14 11.69 4.40 -29.80
N LEU A 15 12.61 3.47 -30.11
CA LEU A 15 13.87 3.30 -29.40
C LEU A 15 14.69 4.60 -29.38
N PHE A 16 14.85 5.24 -30.56
CA PHE A 16 15.57 6.50 -30.64
C PHE A 16 14.89 7.64 -29.89
N ALA A 17 13.57 7.76 -29.98
CA ALA A 17 12.82 8.78 -29.25
C ALA A 17 12.93 8.61 -27.74
N LEU A 18 12.76 7.38 -27.24
CA LEU A 18 12.87 7.03 -25.83
C LEU A 18 14.28 7.25 -25.29
N TYR A 19 15.30 6.83 -26.04
CA TYR A 19 16.69 7.03 -25.65
C TYR A 19 17.04 8.52 -25.54
N LYS A 20 16.63 9.32 -26.53
CA LYS A 20 16.80 10.79 -26.46
C LYS A 20 16.07 11.40 -25.25
N ARG A 21 14.88 10.90 -24.96
CA ARG A 21 14.10 11.36 -23.82
C ARG A 21 14.75 11.01 -22.48
N LEU A 22 15.23 9.78 -22.33
CA LEU A 22 15.97 9.35 -21.13
C LEU A 22 17.24 10.17 -20.92
N LEU A 23 17.98 10.49 -21.98
CA LEU A 23 19.15 11.35 -21.87
C LEU A 23 18.81 12.77 -21.37
N GLN A 24 17.70 13.34 -21.84
CA GLN A 24 17.25 14.66 -21.39
C GLN A 24 16.86 14.66 -19.90
N LEU A 25 16.18 13.58 -19.46
CA LEU A 25 15.70 13.46 -18.09
C LEU A 25 16.81 13.12 -17.07
N SER A 26 17.82 12.42 -17.53
CA SER A 26 18.90 11.90 -16.69
C SER A 26 20.21 12.70 -16.78
N GLY A 27 20.21 13.81 -17.53
CA GLY A 27 21.41 14.62 -17.78
C GLY A 27 22.18 15.05 -16.53
N ASP A 28 21.48 15.31 -15.41
CA ASP A 28 22.07 15.69 -14.12
C ASP A 28 22.21 14.52 -13.14
N THR A 29 21.76 13.32 -13.50
CA THR A 29 21.66 12.18 -12.56
C THR A 29 22.49 10.97 -12.95
N LEU A 30 22.71 10.72 -14.23
CA LEU A 30 23.58 9.63 -14.71
C LEU A 30 25.05 10.04 -14.61
N GLN A 31 25.91 9.09 -14.20
CA GLN A 31 27.34 9.32 -14.16
C GLN A 31 27.92 9.34 -15.57
N LYS A 32 29.03 10.03 -15.73
CA LYS A 32 29.77 10.08 -16.99
C LYS A 32 30.19 8.66 -17.40
N GLY A 33 29.70 8.17 -18.51
CA GLY A 33 29.96 6.81 -18.99
C GLY A 33 28.82 5.80 -18.80
N ASP A 34 27.85 6.03 -17.91
CA ASP A 34 26.71 5.11 -17.71
C ASP A 34 25.96 4.82 -19.03
N CYS A 35 25.69 5.86 -19.81
CA CYS A 35 25.01 5.72 -21.10
C CYS A 35 25.80 4.87 -22.11
N HIS A 36 27.12 5.03 -22.14
CA HIS A 36 27.98 4.25 -23.03
C HIS A 36 28.00 2.76 -22.64
N LYS A 37 28.17 2.48 -21.35
CA LYS A 37 28.14 1.13 -20.82
C LYS A 37 26.80 0.45 -21.03
N LEU A 38 25.70 1.17 -20.72
CA LEU A 38 24.34 0.69 -20.97
C LEU A 38 24.10 0.35 -22.43
N LYS A 39 24.57 1.19 -23.35
CA LYS A 39 24.48 0.94 -24.80
C LYS A 39 25.21 -0.36 -25.20
N ILE A 40 26.41 -0.60 -24.65
CA ILE A 40 27.16 -1.84 -24.89
C ILE A 40 26.39 -3.06 -24.41
N HIS A 41 25.85 -3.01 -23.18
CA HIS A 41 25.03 -4.09 -22.64
C HIS A 41 23.79 -4.38 -23.49
N LEU A 42 23.07 -3.34 -23.93
CA LEU A 42 21.88 -3.51 -24.77
C LEU A 42 22.22 -4.08 -26.15
N ILE A 43 23.31 -3.63 -26.79
CA ILE A 43 23.76 -4.18 -28.06
C ILE A 43 24.09 -5.67 -27.92
N LYS A 44 24.81 -6.04 -26.87
CA LYS A 44 25.13 -7.45 -26.55
C LYS A 44 23.87 -8.27 -26.35
N ALA A 45 22.91 -7.78 -25.52
CA ALA A 45 21.64 -8.44 -25.26
C ALA A 45 20.82 -8.70 -26.54
N VAL A 46 20.82 -7.74 -27.46
CA VAL A 46 20.15 -7.88 -28.77
C VAL A 46 20.88 -8.88 -29.67
N ALA A 47 22.22 -8.86 -29.68
CA ALA A 47 23.02 -9.74 -30.53
C ALA A 47 22.95 -11.21 -30.10
N GLU A 48 22.89 -11.47 -28.78
CA GLU A 48 22.76 -12.81 -28.21
C GLU A 48 21.32 -13.35 -28.29
N GLY A 49 20.32 -12.51 -28.67
CA GLY A 49 19.01 -12.93 -29.16
C GLY A 49 18.05 -13.57 -28.16
N ASN A 50 18.34 -13.54 -26.86
CA ASN A 50 17.57 -14.29 -25.86
C ASN A 50 16.67 -13.39 -24.99
N LEU A 51 16.00 -12.40 -25.59
CA LEU A 51 15.04 -11.54 -24.92
C LEU A 51 13.64 -11.76 -25.50
N PRO A 52 12.83 -12.67 -24.93
CA PRO A 52 11.51 -13.01 -25.46
C PRO A 52 10.52 -11.85 -25.27
N ARG A 53 9.61 -11.70 -26.25
CA ARG A 53 8.46 -10.81 -26.10
C ARG A 53 7.50 -11.41 -25.07
N ASN A 54 6.82 -10.53 -24.32
CA ASN A 54 5.80 -10.97 -23.37
C ASN A 54 4.53 -11.51 -24.07
N CYS A 55 3.54 -11.99 -23.29
CA CYS A 55 2.28 -12.54 -23.82
C CYS A 55 1.43 -11.53 -24.63
N PHE A 56 1.76 -10.24 -24.58
CA PHE A 56 1.15 -9.18 -25.39
C PHE A 56 2.00 -8.81 -26.63
N GLY A 57 3.08 -9.53 -26.89
CA GLY A 57 3.97 -9.29 -28.04
C GLY A 57 4.90 -8.08 -27.91
N MET A 58 5.01 -7.49 -26.71
CA MET A 58 5.83 -6.30 -26.47
C MET A 58 7.32 -6.66 -26.46
N ASN A 59 8.12 -5.81 -27.11
CA ASN A 59 9.57 -5.90 -27.05
C ASN A 59 10.08 -5.49 -25.65
N PRO A 60 10.87 -6.32 -24.95
CA PRO A 60 11.29 -6.07 -23.57
C PRO A 60 12.11 -4.79 -23.43
N ILE A 61 13.02 -4.49 -24.37
CA ILE A 61 13.84 -3.26 -24.30
C ILE A 61 12.98 -2.00 -24.44
N ILE A 62 12.03 -2.00 -25.40
CA ILE A 62 11.12 -0.86 -25.57
C ILE A 62 10.26 -0.68 -24.33
N LYS A 63 9.71 -1.78 -23.80
CA LYS A 63 8.91 -1.78 -22.57
C LYS A 63 9.71 -1.19 -21.39
N ASP A 64 10.94 -1.65 -21.19
CA ASP A 64 11.77 -1.19 -20.08
C ASP A 64 12.18 0.28 -20.23
N MET A 65 12.50 0.72 -21.46
CA MET A 65 12.78 2.15 -21.70
C MET A 65 11.56 3.03 -21.42
N GLN A 66 10.35 2.60 -21.79
CA GLN A 66 9.12 3.32 -21.49
C GLN A 66 8.85 3.36 -19.99
N THR A 67 9.06 2.25 -19.27
CA THR A 67 8.95 2.18 -17.81
C THR A 67 9.98 3.11 -17.15
N ALA A 68 11.23 3.14 -17.64
CA ALA A 68 12.27 4.03 -17.13
C ALA A 68 11.91 5.52 -17.33
N VAL A 69 11.28 5.88 -18.46
CA VAL A 69 10.77 7.25 -18.70
C VAL A 69 9.67 7.60 -17.70
N ILE A 70 8.69 6.71 -17.47
CA ILE A 70 7.63 6.93 -16.47
C ILE A 70 8.23 7.12 -15.08
N VAL A 71 9.18 6.27 -14.69
CA VAL A 71 9.86 6.33 -13.40
C VAL A 71 10.63 7.64 -13.21
N ALA A 72 11.31 8.11 -14.26
CA ALA A 72 12.05 9.37 -14.22
C ALA A 72 11.16 10.62 -14.25
N GLU A 73 10.16 10.66 -15.13
CA GLU A 73 9.31 11.84 -15.34
C GLU A 73 8.18 11.95 -14.31
N GLU A 74 7.44 10.85 -14.13
CA GLU A 74 6.17 10.89 -13.39
C GLU A 74 6.37 10.58 -11.90
N ILE A 75 7.37 9.76 -11.56
CA ILE A 75 7.71 9.46 -10.17
C ILE A 75 8.88 10.33 -9.69
N GLY A 76 9.86 10.62 -10.54
CA GLY A 76 11.02 11.45 -10.21
C GLY A 76 12.20 10.69 -9.63
N MET A 77 12.27 9.37 -9.85
CA MET A 77 13.41 8.53 -9.45
C MET A 77 14.62 8.76 -10.36
N LYS A 78 15.81 8.39 -9.85
CA LYS A 78 17.08 8.74 -10.48
C LYS A 78 17.87 7.51 -10.95
N ARG A 79 19.19 7.67 -11.13
CA ARG A 79 20.18 6.78 -11.70
C ARG A 79 19.96 5.30 -11.41
N ALA A 80 19.93 4.91 -10.14
CA ALA A 80 19.87 3.50 -9.75
C ALA A 80 18.63 2.80 -10.30
N SER A 81 17.49 3.48 -10.31
CA SER A 81 16.22 2.93 -10.83
C SER A 81 16.23 2.82 -12.35
N ILE A 82 16.76 3.82 -13.07
CA ILE A 82 16.88 3.78 -14.52
C ILE A 82 17.79 2.61 -14.95
N LEU A 83 18.98 2.50 -14.35
CA LEU A 83 19.92 1.43 -14.66
C LEU A 83 19.38 0.06 -14.25
N GLY A 84 18.72 -0.04 -13.08
CA GLY A 84 18.10 -1.27 -12.62
C GLY A 84 17.05 -1.78 -13.59
N ILE A 85 16.15 -0.90 -14.09
CA ILE A 85 15.14 -1.23 -15.09
C ILE A 85 15.80 -1.69 -16.40
N MET A 86 16.81 -0.99 -16.85
CA MET A 86 17.43 -1.28 -18.16
C MET A 86 18.29 -2.55 -18.17
N LEU A 87 18.78 -3.01 -17.01
CA LEU A 87 19.72 -4.15 -16.92
C LEU A 87 19.07 -5.42 -16.36
N HIS A 88 17.90 -5.36 -15.72
CA HIS A 88 17.32 -6.53 -15.04
C HIS A 88 17.01 -7.70 -15.99
N GLU A 89 16.52 -7.43 -17.21
CA GLU A 89 16.27 -8.48 -18.20
C GLU A 89 17.58 -9.16 -18.65
N SER A 90 18.69 -8.42 -18.76
CA SER A 90 19.99 -9.00 -19.06
C SER A 90 20.50 -9.92 -17.96
N VAL A 91 20.27 -9.58 -16.69
CA VAL A 91 20.61 -10.46 -15.55
C VAL A 91 19.69 -11.68 -15.51
N LYS A 92 18.38 -11.50 -15.67
CA LYS A 92 17.39 -12.59 -15.70
C LYS A 92 17.69 -13.62 -16.79
N ASN A 93 18.11 -13.16 -17.97
CA ASN A 93 18.43 -14.04 -19.11
C ASN A 93 19.92 -14.47 -19.15
N HIS A 94 20.66 -14.30 -18.03
CA HIS A 94 22.06 -14.74 -17.87
C HIS A 94 23.07 -14.12 -18.84
N LEU A 95 22.76 -12.97 -19.44
CA LEU A 95 23.68 -12.23 -20.33
C LEU A 95 24.76 -11.46 -19.54
N CYS A 96 24.46 -11.16 -18.28
CA CYS A 96 25.42 -10.67 -17.27
C CYS A 96 25.06 -11.20 -15.88
N THR A 97 26.01 -11.17 -14.94
CA THR A 97 25.78 -11.61 -13.58
C THR A 97 25.43 -10.44 -12.67
N LEU A 98 24.66 -10.69 -11.62
CA LEU A 98 24.35 -9.66 -10.61
C LEU A 98 25.65 -9.11 -9.98
N ALA A 99 26.66 -9.97 -9.76
CA ALA A 99 27.95 -9.57 -9.21
C ALA A 99 28.70 -8.60 -10.15
N SER A 100 28.69 -8.83 -11.48
CA SER A 100 29.31 -7.90 -12.42
C SER A 100 28.60 -6.54 -12.44
N VAL A 101 27.27 -6.53 -12.36
CA VAL A 101 26.50 -5.28 -12.26
C VAL A 101 26.81 -4.54 -10.95
N GLN A 102 26.89 -5.25 -9.83
CA GLN A 102 27.25 -4.67 -8.53
C GLN A 102 28.63 -4.01 -8.57
N GLN A 103 29.61 -4.67 -9.19
CA GLN A 103 30.96 -4.14 -9.34
C GLN A 103 31.00 -2.90 -10.25
N GLU A 104 30.22 -2.89 -11.33
CA GLU A 104 30.25 -1.84 -12.35
C GLU A 104 29.38 -0.63 -12.00
N TYR A 105 28.19 -0.83 -11.38
CA TYR A 105 27.18 0.21 -11.15
C TYR A 105 26.86 0.46 -9.68
N GLY A 106 27.31 -0.42 -8.77
CA GLY A 106 27.12 -0.32 -7.32
C GLY A 106 25.98 -1.17 -6.76
N GLU A 107 25.96 -1.34 -5.44
CA GLU A 107 24.96 -2.16 -4.71
C GLU A 107 23.54 -1.65 -4.88
N ASP A 108 23.33 -0.35 -4.95
CA ASP A 108 22.01 0.25 -5.15
C ASP A 108 21.32 -0.24 -6.42
N VAL A 109 22.07 -0.37 -7.53
CA VAL A 109 21.55 -0.90 -8.79
C VAL A 109 21.30 -2.40 -8.69
N ALA A 110 22.26 -3.14 -8.10
CA ALA A 110 22.16 -4.58 -7.92
C ALA A 110 20.97 -4.98 -7.03
N GLY A 111 20.69 -4.22 -5.96
CA GLY A 111 19.55 -4.43 -5.07
C GLY A 111 18.21 -4.30 -5.81
N ILE A 112 18.05 -3.26 -6.63
CA ILE A 112 16.86 -3.08 -7.46
C ILE A 112 16.70 -4.24 -8.45
N ILE A 113 17.79 -4.65 -9.15
CA ILE A 113 17.73 -5.75 -10.11
C ILE A 113 17.31 -7.05 -9.43
N ARG A 114 17.86 -7.34 -8.25
CA ARG A 114 17.50 -8.53 -7.46
C ARG A 114 16.00 -8.59 -7.19
N GLY A 115 15.40 -7.47 -6.77
CA GLY A 115 13.96 -7.37 -6.55
C GLY A 115 13.15 -7.52 -7.83
N LEU A 116 13.55 -6.86 -8.93
CA LEU A 116 12.85 -6.94 -10.21
C LEU A 116 12.91 -8.36 -10.82
N VAL A 117 14.05 -9.04 -10.74
CA VAL A 117 14.19 -10.42 -11.23
C VAL A 117 13.25 -11.36 -10.47
N LYS A 118 13.26 -11.30 -9.13
CA LYS A 118 12.32 -12.08 -8.29
C LYS A 118 10.86 -11.85 -8.71
N ILE A 119 10.45 -10.60 -8.90
CA ILE A 119 9.07 -10.28 -9.28
C ILE A 119 8.76 -10.77 -10.69
N ASN A 120 9.68 -10.60 -11.65
CA ASN A 120 9.46 -11.08 -13.02
C ASN A 120 9.30 -12.61 -13.11
N GLU A 121 9.94 -13.35 -12.22
CA GLU A 121 9.75 -14.80 -12.12
C GLU A 121 8.30 -15.16 -11.71
N LEU A 122 7.66 -14.34 -10.86
CA LEU A 122 6.26 -14.54 -10.45
C LEU A 122 5.28 -14.36 -11.61
N TYR A 123 5.62 -13.53 -12.61
CA TYR A 123 4.82 -13.31 -13.82
C TYR A 123 5.21 -14.23 -15.00
N SER A 124 6.14 -15.14 -14.81
CA SER A 124 6.66 -15.97 -15.93
C SER A 124 5.61 -16.92 -16.52
N LYS A 125 4.64 -17.37 -15.72
CA LYS A 125 3.60 -18.34 -16.09
C LYS A 125 2.23 -17.72 -16.35
N SER A 126 1.95 -16.54 -15.78
CA SER A 126 0.65 -15.87 -15.85
C SER A 126 0.82 -14.37 -16.03
N PRO A 127 -0.09 -13.65 -16.72
CA PRO A 127 -0.07 -12.20 -16.81
C PRO A 127 -0.39 -11.50 -15.49
N THR A 128 -0.84 -12.24 -14.47
CA THR A 128 -1.18 -11.78 -13.13
C THR A 128 -0.52 -12.66 -12.07
N ILE A 129 -0.41 -12.15 -10.84
CA ILE A 129 0.13 -12.89 -9.70
C ILE A 129 -0.94 -13.81 -9.12
N GLU A 130 -0.61 -15.09 -9.01
CA GLU A 130 -1.42 -16.07 -8.32
C GLU A 130 -1.31 -15.90 -6.80
N SER A 131 -2.36 -16.28 -6.07
CA SER A 131 -2.42 -16.11 -4.61
C SER A 131 -1.25 -16.77 -3.86
N GLU A 132 -0.78 -17.92 -4.36
CA GLU A 132 0.37 -18.65 -3.80
C GLU A 132 1.70 -17.87 -3.91
N ASN A 133 1.81 -16.99 -4.91
CA ASN A 133 3.00 -16.17 -5.16
C ASN A 133 2.93 -14.80 -4.48
N PHE A 134 1.78 -14.44 -3.89
CA PHE A 134 1.57 -13.12 -3.32
C PHE A 134 2.51 -12.81 -2.15
N ARG A 135 2.82 -13.83 -1.33
CA ARG A 135 3.80 -13.72 -0.24
C ARG A 135 5.19 -13.33 -0.76
N ASN A 136 5.64 -13.93 -1.85
CA ASN A 136 6.94 -13.63 -2.45
C ASN A 136 7.00 -12.21 -3.03
N LEU A 137 5.88 -11.72 -3.56
CA LEU A 137 5.76 -10.32 -3.98
C LEU A 137 5.98 -9.38 -2.79
N LEU A 138 5.30 -9.60 -1.68
CA LEU A 138 5.42 -8.76 -0.49
C LEU A 138 6.81 -8.82 0.14
N LEU A 139 7.47 -9.98 0.12
CA LEU A 139 8.88 -10.09 0.56
C LEU A 139 9.81 -9.21 -0.28
N SER A 140 9.62 -9.20 -1.60
CA SER A 140 10.39 -8.32 -2.48
C SER A 140 10.15 -6.84 -2.20
N PHE A 141 8.92 -6.46 -1.83
CA PHE A 141 8.58 -5.11 -1.40
C PHE A 141 9.27 -4.71 -0.10
N ALA A 142 9.35 -5.63 0.85
CA ALA A 142 9.97 -5.39 2.14
C ALA A 142 11.51 -5.28 2.07
N GLU A 143 12.13 -5.80 1.00
CA GLU A 143 13.58 -5.70 0.76
C GLU A 143 13.99 -4.32 0.21
N ASP A 144 13.29 -3.82 -0.81
CA ASP A 144 13.59 -2.51 -1.41
C ASP A 144 12.33 -1.85 -1.97
N MET A 145 11.92 -0.74 -1.35
CA MET A 145 10.71 -0.02 -1.73
C MET A 145 10.78 0.63 -3.13
N ARG A 146 11.97 0.91 -3.64
CA ARG A 146 12.13 1.43 -5.01
C ARG A 146 11.56 0.45 -6.03
N VAL A 147 11.63 -0.84 -5.74
CA VAL A 147 11.06 -1.91 -6.58
C VAL A 147 9.54 -1.76 -6.70
N ILE A 148 8.83 -1.43 -5.60
CA ILE A 148 7.36 -1.21 -5.65
C ILE A 148 7.01 -0.08 -6.61
N LEU A 149 7.73 1.04 -6.53
CA LEU A 149 7.50 2.20 -7.40
C LEU A 149 7.72 1.84 -8.88
N ILE A 150 8.76 1.05 -9.16
CA ILE A 150 9.09 0.59 -10.51
C ILE A 150 8.00 -0.34 -11.07
N ILE A 151 7.50 -1.29 -10.28
CA ILE A 151 6.47 -2.22 -10.78
C ILE A 151 5.11 -1.53 -10.95
N ILE A 152 4.79 -0.50 -10.16
CA ILE A 152 3.61 0.35 -10.41
C ILE A 152 3.76 1.06 -11.76
N ALA A 153 4.94 1.64 -12.05
CA ALA A 153 5.22 2.26 -13.34
C ALA A 153 5.17 1.25 -14.50
N ASP A 154 5.70 0.05 -14.30
CA ASP A 154 5.64 -1.03 -15.29
C ASP A 154 4.19 -1.47 -15.56
N ARG A 155 3.36 -1.57 -14.52
CA ARG A 155 1.94 -1.87 -14.67
C ARG A 155 1.19 -0.77 -15.41
N VAL A 156 1.46 0.51 -15.11
CA VAL A 156 0.89 1.65 -15.84
C VAL A 156 1.31 1.59 -17.31
N ASN A 157 2.59 1.36 -17.59
CA ASN A 157 3.12 1.20 -18.94
C ASN A 157 2.39 0.08 -19.70
N LEU A 158 2.26 -1.09 -19.10
CA LEU A 158 1.54 -2.22 -19.66
C LEU A 158 0.09 -1.85 -19.99
N MET A 159 -0.63 -1.25 -19.03
CA MET A 159 -2.03 -0.86 -19.19
C MET A 159 -2.25 0.18 -20.31
N ARG A 160 -1.29 1.09 -20.51
CA ARG A 160 -1.33 2.04 -21.65
C ARG A 160 -1.25 1.36 -23.00
N GLN A 161 -0.55 0.23 -23.10
CA GLN A 161 -0.21 -0.41 -24.37
C GLN A 161 -1.14 -1.56 -24.78
N ILE A 162 -1.78 -2.24 -23.83
CA ILE A 162 -2.62 -3.43 -24.13
C ILE A 162 -4.02 -3.08 -24.67
N LYS A 163 -4.25 -1.82 -25.04
CA LYS A 163 -5.56 -1.35 -25.55
C LYS A 163 -6.08 -2.18 -26.74
N GLU A 164 -5.19 -2.52 -27.67
CA GLU A 164 -5.51 -3.17 -28.95
C GLU A 164 -5.07 -4.64 -28.99
N THR A 165 -4.77 -5.23 -27.84
CA THR A 165 -4.39 -6.64 -27.79
C THR A 165 -5.55 -7.54 -28.22
N PRO A 166 -5.29 -8.59 -29.05
CA PRO A 166 -6.30 -9.59 -29.37
C PRO A 166 -6.64 -10.50 -28.18
N ASN A 167 -5.76 -10.56 -27.16
CA ASN A 167 -5.96 -11.37 -25.97
C ASN A 167 -6.80 -10.59 -24.93
N ILE A 168 -8.13 -10.59 -25.12
CA ILE A 168 -9.09 -9.87 -24.28
C ILE A 168 -9.10 -10.43 -22.85
N GLU A 169 -8.98 -11.75 -22.69
CA GLU A 169 -8.98 -12.41 -21.39
C GLU A 169 -7.79 -11.96 -20.55
N ALA A 170 -6.58 -12.05 -21.06
CA ALA A 170 -5.37 -11.58 -20.38
C ALA A 170 -5.44 -10.08 -20.07
N ARG A 171 -6.00 -9.27 -20.99
CA ARG A 171 -6.22 -7.84 -20.76
C ARG A 171 -7.15 -7.59 -19.56
N THR A 172 -8.24 -8.34 -19.47
CA THR A 172 -9.21 -8.22 -18.36
C THR A 172 -8.60 -8.66 -17.03
N GLN A 173 -7.84 -9.76 -17.03
CA GLN A 173 -7.12 -10.22 -15.84
C GLN A 173 -6.13 -9.15 -15.33
N VAL A 174 -5.31 -8.60 -16.22
CA VAL A 174 -4.36 -7.51 -15.89
C VAL A 174 -5.09 -6.26 -15.39
N ALA A 175 -6.24 -5.90 -15.99
CA ALA A 175 -7.04 -4.77 -15.56
C ALA A 175 -7.63 -4.97 -14.15
N ASN A 176 -8.13 -6.16 -13.87
CA ASN A 176 -8.62 -6.49 -12.52
C ASN A 176 -7.48 -6.43 -11.49
N GLU A 177 -6.32 -7.02 -11.79
CA GLU A 177 -5.16 -6.95 -10.90
C GLU A 177 -4.70 -5.49 -10.68
N ALA A 178 -4.69 -4.68 -11.73
CA ALA A 178 -4.38 -3.25 -11.62
C ALA A 178 -5.35 -2.52 -10.68
N ALA A 179 -6.63 -2.86 -10.72
CA ALA A 179 -7.65 -2.25 -9.87
C ALA A 179 -7.53 -2.67 -8.40
N TYR A 180 -7.33 -3.96 -8.11
CA TYR A 180 -7.35 -4.44 -6.72
C TYR A 180 -5.98 -4.41 -6.02
N LEU A 181 -4.88 -4.34 -6.74
CA LEU A 181 -3.52 -4.36 -6.17
C LEU A 181 -2.76 -3.07 -6.46
N TYR A 182 -2.52 -2.74 -7.74
CA TYR A 182 -1.61 -1.66 -8.10
C TYR A 182 -2.16 -0.25 -7.88
N ALA A 183 -3.45 -0.01 -8.10
CA ALA A 183 -4.06 1.27 -7.82
C ALA A 183 -4.11 1.59 -6.32
N PRO A 184 -4.49 0.65 -5.44
CA PRO A 184 -4.37 0.84 -3.98
C PRO A 184 -2.93 1.01 -3.51
N LEU A 185 -1.95 0.26 -4.05
CA LEU A 185 -0.53 0.47 -3.77
C LEU A 185 -0.07 1.88 -4.15
N ALA A 186 -0.42 2.34 -5.36
CA ALA A 186 -0.13 3.69 -5.81
C ALA A 186 -0.77 4.76 -4.88
N HIS A 187 -1.98 4.50 -4.39
CA HIS A 187 -2.63 5.37 -3.39
C HIS A 187 -1.84 5.41 -2.08
N LYS A 188 -1.47 4.25 -1.53
CA LYS A 188 -0.71 4.14 -0.28
C LYS A 188 0.62 4.89 -0.36
N LEU A 189 1.28 4.83 -1.52
CA LEU A 189 2.56 5.49 -1.79
C LEU A 189 2.42 6.95 -2.27
N GLY A 190 1.20 7.52 -2.27
CA GLY A 190 0.96 8.90 -2.66
C GLY A 190 1.04 9.20 -4.15
N LEU A 191 1.13 8.18 -5.02
CA LEU A 191 1.18 8.33 -6.48
C LEU A 191 -0.23 8.54 -7.08
N TYR A 192 -0.90 9.63 -6.68
CA TYR A 192 -2.32 9.84 -6.98
C TYR A 192 -2.63 9.96 -8.47
N LYS A 193 -1.69 10.46 -9.28
CA LYS A 193 -1.82 10.54 -10.74
C LYS A 193 -1.86 9.15 -11.35
N LEU A 194 -0.87 8.31 -11.04
CA LEU A 194 -0.78 6.93 -11.55
C LEU A 194 -1.91 6.05 -11.02
N LYS A 195 -2.31 6.24 -9.76
CA LYS A 195 -3.49 5.60 -9.16
C LYS A 195 -4.75 5.89 -9.97
N SER A 196 -5.02 7.16 -10.26
CA SER A 196 -6.22 7.55 -11.02
C SER A 196 -6.20 7.01 -12.45
N GLU A 197 -5.03 6.97 -13.08
CA GLU A 197 -4.86 6.40 -14.41
C GLU A 197 -5.06 4.88 -14.43
N LEU A 198 -4.51 4.15 -13.46
CA LEU A 198 -4.72 2.71 -13.31
C LEU A 198 -6.21 2.38 -13.13
N GLU A 199 -6.92 3.15 -12.30
CA GLU A 199 -8.37 2.98 -12.10
C GLU A 199 -9.17 3.27 -13.37
N ASP A 200 -8.86 4.36 -14.08
CA ASP A 200 -9.55 4.72 -15.32
C ASP A 200 -9.29 3.70 -16.43
N LEU A 201 -8.05 3.21 -16.59
CA LEU A 201 -7.72 2.17 -17.56
C LEU A 201 -8.35 0.82 -17.19
N SER A 202 -8.40 0.49 -15.89
CA SER A 202 -9.08 -0.72 -15.43
C SER A 202 -10.56 -0.67 -15.76
N LEU A 203 -11.24 0.42 -15.43
CA LEU A 203 -12.66 0.62 -15.76
C LEU A 203 -12.90 0.54 -17.27
N LYS A 204 -12.02 1.14 -18.08
CA LYS A 204 -12.10 1.11 -19.53
C LYS A 204 -12.05 -0.31 -20.11
N TYR A 205 -11.27 -1.22 -19.49
CA TYR A 205 -11.10 -2.58 -19.99
C TYR A 205 -12.11 -3.57 -19.38
N THR A 206 -12.68 -3.28 -18.21
CA THR A 206 -13.67 -4.13 -17.55
C THR A 206 -15.11 -3.70 -17.77
N GLU A 207 -15.38 -2.39 -17.85
CA GLU A 207 -16.70 -1.78 -17.95
C GLU A 207 -16.71 -0.75 -19.11
N HIS A 208 -16.41 -1.21 -20.32
CA HIS A 208 -16.19 -0.39 -21.50
C HIS A 208 -17.30 0.64 -21.76
N ASP A 209 -18.55 0.21 -21.77
CA ASP A 209 -19.69 1.06 -22.09
C ASP A 209 -19.90 2.18 -21.07
N VAL A 210 -19.71 1.85 -19.80
CA VAL A 210 -19.80 2.83 -18.69
C VAL A 210 -18.67 3.85 -18.80
N TYR A 211 -17.45 3.40 -19.09
CA TYR A 211 -16.30 4.30 -19.25
C TYR A 211 -16.55 5.31 -20.36
N TYR A 212 -16.97 4.85 -21.54
CA TYR A 212 -17.18 5.74 -22.68
C TYR A 212 -18.40 6.62 -22.49
N HIS A 213 -19.49 6.13 -21.90
CA HIS A 213 -20.64 6.97 -21.55
C HIS A 213 -20.23 8.17 -20.68
N ILE A 214 -19.46 7.96 -19.60
CA ILE A 214 -19.00 9.05 -18.73
C ILE A 214 -18.03 9.97 -19.48
N LYS A 215 -17.12 9.40 -20.28
CA LYS A 215 -16.16 10.17 -21.09
C LYS A 215 -16.86 11.10 -22.07
N ASP A 216 -17.88 10.62 -22.77
CA ASP A 216 -18.62 11.40 -23.76
C ASP A 216 -19.43 12.52 -23.07
N LYS A 217 -20.08 12.24 -21.95
CA LYS A 217 -20.74 13.25 -21.11
C LYS A 217 -19.77 14.33 -20.59
N LEU A 218 -18.55 13.95 -20.21
CA LEU A 218 -17.51 14.90 -19.82
C LEU A 218 -17.07 15.77 -21.01
N ASN A 219 -16.99 15.22 -22.22
CA ASN A 219 -16.65 15.97 -23.43
C ASN A 219 -17.78 16.94 -23.82
N GLU A 220 -19.03 16.49 -23.84
CA GLU A 220 -20.21 17.32 -24.13
C GLU A 220 -20.31 18.53 -23.20
N THR A 221 -20.02 18.36 -21.91
CA THR A 221 -20.13 19.41 -20.89
C THR A 221 -18.85 20.24 -20.73
N LYS A 222 -17.80 19.98 -21.51
CA LYS A 222 -16.48 20.62 -21.31
C LYS A 222 -16.54 22.13 -21.39
N ALA A 223 -17.12 22.69 -22.46
CA ALA A 223 -17.14 24.14 -22.68
C ALA A 223 -17.91 24.88 -21.57
N SER A 224 -19.07 24.37 -21.14
CA SER A 224 -19.85 24.97 -20.06
C SER A 224 -19.13 24.86 -18.71
N ARG A 225 -18.44 23.76 -18.47
CA ARG A 225 -17.64 23.54 -17.26
C ARG A 225 -16.42 24.46 -17.22
N ASP A 226 -15.70 24.60 -18.33
CA ASP A 226 -14.54 25.51 -18.41
C ASP A 226 -14.96 26.97 -18.18
N LYS A 227 -16.10 27.39 -18.75
CA LYS A 227 -16.68 28.71 -18.49
C LYS A 227 -17.05 28.92 -17.01
N TYR A 228 -17.65 27.92 -16.38
CA TYR A 228 -17.99 27.97 -14.97
C TYR A 228 -16.74 28.04 -14.08
N ILE A 229 -15.70 27.25 -14.38
CA ILE A 229 -14.43 27.26 -13.67
C ILE A 229 -13.78 28.66 -13.77
N ALA A 230 -13.76 29.26 -14.95
CA ALA A 230 -13.21 30.61 -15.13
C ALA A 230 -13.97 31.64 -14.29
N ALA A 231 -15.30 31.64 -14.32
CA ALA A 231 -16.14 32.53 -13.53
C ALA A 231 -15.98 32.34 -12.01
N PHE A 232 -15.66 31.14 -11.55
CA PHE A 232 -15.37 30.86 -10.15
C PHE A 232 -13.97 31.34 -9.75
N ILE A 233 -12.96 31.14 -10.62
CA ILE A 233 -11.57 31.47 -10.34
C ILE A 233 -11.33 32.98 -10.33
N GLU A 234 -11.88 33.73 -11.29
CA GLU A 234 -11.59 35.16 -11.53
C GLU A 234 -11.74 36.02 -10.27
N PRO A 235 -12.84 35.98 -9.49
CA PRO A 235 -12.97 36.79 -8.28
C PRO A 235 -11.96 36.41 -7.19
N ILE A 236 -11.66 35.10 -7.03
CA ILE A 236 -10.68 34.62 -6.05
C ILE A 236 -9.29 35.12 -6.43
N GLN A 237 -8.93 35.05 -7.71
CA GLN A 237 -7.65 35.49 -8.23
C GLN A 237 -7.38 36.96 -7.86
N HIS A 238 -8.35 37.85 -8.12
CA HIS A 238 -8.22 39.27 -7.73
C HIS A 238 -7.99 39.45 -6.24
N LYS A 239 -8.70 38.76 -5.38
CA LYS A 239 -8.55 38.87 -3.94
C LYS A 239 -7.18 38.34 -3.44
N LEU A 240 -6.67 37.30 -4.04
CA LEU A 240 -5.35 36.77 -3.72
C LEU A 240 -4.22 37.68 -4.20
N GLU A 241 -4.39 38.32 -5.37
CA GLU A 241 -3.48 39.34 -5.89
C GLU A 241 -3.46 40.60 -4.99
N GLU A 242 -4.65 41.10 -4.56
CA GLU A 242 -4.78 42.19 -3.59
C GLU A 242 -4.08 41.87 -2.26
N ALA A 243 -4.11 40.61 -1.83
CA ALA A 243 -3.42 40.14 -0.63
C ALA A 243 -1.89 39.98 -0.80
N GLY A 244 -1.36 40.25 -2.00
CA GLY A 244 0.08 40.14 -2.31
C GLY A 244 0.64 38.73 -2.36
N LEU A 245 -0.21 37.72 -2.50
CA LEU A 245 0.21 36.34 -2.57
C LEU A 245 0.71 35.95 -3.97
N LYS A 246 1.72 35.10 -4.03
CA LYS A 246 2.19 34.51 -5.28
C LYS A 246 1.57 33.11 -5.42
N PHE A 247 0.85 32.88 -6.50
CA PHE A 247 0.09 31.66 -6.69
C PHE A 247 -0.21 31.39 -8.16
N HIS A 248 -0.63 30.18 -8.44
CA HIS A 248 -1.35 29.84 -9.66
C HIS A 248 -2.56 28.97 -9.35
N MET A 249 -3.59 29.05 -10.20
CA MET A 249 -4.84 28.33 -10.04
C MET A 249 -5.11 27.43 -11.23
N LYS A 250 -5.63 26.23 -10.97
CA LYS A 250 -6.04 25.30 -12.04
C LYS A 250 -7.30 24.53 -11.67
N GLY A 251 -8.18 24.34 -12.64
CA GLY A 251 -9.27 23.39 -12.54
C GLY A 251 -8.79 21.96 -12.79
N ARG A 252 -9.18 21.01 -11.96
CA ARG A 252 -8.91 19.57 -12.15
C ARG A 252 -10.21 18.79 -12.27
N THR A 253 -10.47 18.22 -13.45
CA THR A 253 -11.58 17.27 -13.63
C THR A 253 -11.27 15.98 -12.87
N LYS A 254 -12.25 15.41 -12.18
CA LYS A 254 -12.13 14.11 -11.50
C LYS A 254 -12.00 12.98 -12.51
N SER A 255 -11.31 11.90 -12.13
CA SER A 255 -11.16 10.72 -12.96
C SER A 255 -12.52 10.07 -13.25
N ILE A 256 -12.63 9.41 -14.40
CA ILE A 256 -13.86 8.72 -14.83
C ILE A 256 -14.29 7.67 -13.79
N HIS A 257 -13.33 6.91 -13.27
CA HIS A 257 -13.58 5.95 -12.20
C HIS A 257 -14.13 6.62 -10.93
N SER A 258 -13.56 7.77 -10.51
CA SER A 258 -14.07 8.51 -9.33
C SER A 258 -15.52 9.00 -9.53
N ILE A 259 -15.87 9.43 -10.73
CA ILE A 259 -17.23 9.81 -11.09
C ILE A 259 -18.15 8.58 -11.03
N TYR A 260 -17.75 7.47 -11.63
CA TYR A 260 -18.50 6.21 -11.61
C TYR A 260 -18.78 5.70 -10.18
N GLN A 261 -17.77 5.73 -9.31
CA GLN A 261 -17.95 5.35 -7.89
C GLN A 261 -18.96 6.25 -7.17
N LYS A 262 -19.00 7.54 -7.50
CA LYS A 262 -20.02 8.46 -6.96
C LYS A 262 -21.41 8.17 -7.49
N MET A 263 -21.55 7.93 -8.78
CA MET A 263 -22.83 7.51 -9.38
C MET A 263 -23.37 6.26 -8.68
N LYS A 264 -22.52 5.24 -8.46
CA LYS A 264 -22.89 4.02 -7.71
C LYS A 264 -23.29 4.31 -6.26
N LYS A 265 -22.46 5.07 -5.53
CA LYS A 265 -22.70 5.37 -4.11
C LYS A 265 -23.94 6.22 -3.88
N GLN A 266 -24.17 7.19 -4.74
CA GLN A 266 -25.31 8.11 -4.65
C GLN A 266 -26.55 7.59 -5.37
N LYS A 267 -26.44 6.48 -6.13
CA LYS A 267 -27.50 5.89 -6.97
C LYS A 267 -28.12 6.93 -7.91
N CYS A 268 -27.28 7.75 -8.54
CA CYS A 268 -27.70 8.82 -9.45
C CYS A 268 -27.03 8.69 -10.82
N PRO A 269 -27.65 9.23 -11.90
CA PRO A 269 -27.02 9.34 -13.21
C PRO A 269 -25.87 10.36 -13.18
N PHE A 270 -25.11 10.49 -14.28
CA PHE A 270 -24.00 11.42 -14.42
C PHE A 270 -24.37 12.87 -14.05
N GLU A 271 -25.54 13.32 -14.48
CA GLU A 271 -26.07 14.67 -14.23
C GLU A 271 -26.33 14.94 -12.73
N GLY A 272 -26.48 13.91 -11.93
CA GLY A 272 -26.66 14.00 -10.47
C GLY A 272 -25.34 14.15 -9.71
N VAL A 273 -24.19 14.06 -10.37
CA VAL A 273 -22.87 14.22 -9.74
C VAL A 273 -22.44 15.68 -9.79
N TYR A 274 -22.60 16.41 -8.69
CA TYR A 274 -22.35 17.86 -8.64
C TYR A 274 -20.87 18.25 -8.58
N ASP A 275 -19.97 17.42 -8.04
CA ASP A 275 -18.55 17.72 -7.84
C ASP A 275 -17.66 17.03 -8.90
N LEU A 276 -17.89 17.34 -10.17
CA LEU A 276 -17.11 16.78 -11.30
C LEU A 276 -15.69 17.31 -11.40
N PHE A 277 -15.37 18.41 -10.74
CA PHE A 277 -14.07 19.05 -10.76
C PHE A 277 -13.71 19.61 -9.38
N ALA A 278 -12.44 19.90 -9.18
CA ALA A 278 -11.91 20.65 -8.05
C ALA A 278 -11.06 21.83 -8.55
N ILE A 279 -11.02 22.90 -7.79
CA ILE A 279 -10.12 24.02 -8.03
C ILE A 279 -8.89 23.86 -7.13
N ARG A 280 -7.72 23.92 -7.71
CA ARG A 280 -6.46 23.96 -6.98
C ARG A 280 -5.92 25.37 -6.94
N ILE A 281 -5.55 25.82 -5.75
CA ILE A 281 -4.80 27.04 -5.50
C ILE A 281 -3.43 26.61 -5.00
N ILE A 282 -2.40 26.88 -5.78
CA ILE A 282 -1.03 26.47 -5.51
C ILE A 282 -0.19 27.73 -5.26
N LEU A 283 0.37 27.83 -4.05
CA LEU A 283 1.11 28.98 -3.57
C LEU A 283 2.62 28.78 -3.77
N ASP A 284 3.29 29.83 -4.23
CA ASP A 284 4.76 29.94 -4.20
C ASP A 284 5.17 30.58 -2.87
N SER A 285 5.16 29.77 -1.81
CA SER A 285 5.41 30.20 -0.43
C SER A 285 6.74 29.67 0.09
N PRO A 286 7.52 30.46 0.85
CA PRO A 286 8.65 29.93 1.60
C PRO A 286 8.17 28.96 2.70
N VAL A 287 9.01 27.95 3.01
CA VAL A 287 8.64 26.82 3.89
C VAL A 287 8.12 27.25 5.27
N ASP A 288 8.69 28.30 5.83
CA ASP A 288 8.31 28.87 7.13
C ASP A 288 6.94 29.54 7.14
N LYS A 289 6.42 29.95 5.96
CA LYS A 289 5.11 30.61 5.81
C LYS A 289 4.03 29.73 5.19
N GLU A 290 4.37 28.54 4.71
CA GLU A 290 3.45 27.67 3.97
C GLU A 290 2.09 27.49 4.66
N LYS A 291 2.09 27.15 5.94
CA LYS A 291 0.85 26.93 6.70
C LYS A 291 0.04 28.22 6.84
N GLN A 292 0.71 29.33 7.19
CA GLN A 292 0.06 30.61 7.39
C GLN A 292 -0.62 31.08 6.11
N GLU A 293 0.07 31.04 4.98
CA GLU A 293 -0.46 31.50 3.70
C GLU A 293 -1.58 30.59 3.17
N CYS A 294 -1.50 29.27 3.37
CA CYS A 294 -2.60 28.36 3.04
C CYS A 294 -3.88 28.69 3.85
N TRP A 295 -3.76 28.98 5.15
CA TRP A 295 -4.90 29.36 5.97
C TRP A 295 -5.43 30.77 5.61
N GLN A 296 -4.56 31.69 5.20
CA GLN A 296 -4.97 32.99 4.66
C GLN A 296 -5.82 32.84 3.40
N VAL A 297 -5.40 31.99 2.47
CA VAL A 297 -6.19 31.66 1.27
C VAL A 297 -7.53 31.03 1.63
N TYR A 298 -7.55 30.11 2.60
CA TYR A 298 -8.80 29.53 3.09
C TYR A 298 -9.76 30.60 3.59
N SER A 299 -9.26 31.55 4.40
CA SER A 299 -10.07 32.66 4.91
C SER A 299 -10.64 33.51 3.77
N ILE A 300 -9.83 33.88 2.78
CA ILE A 300 -10.26 34.67 1.62
C ILE A 300 -11.35 33.93 0.83
N VAL A 301 -11.16 32.65 0.55
CA VAL A 301 -12.14 31.85 -0.22
C VAL A 301 -13.46 31.70 0.54
N THR A 302 -13.42 31.51 1.86
CA THR A 302 -14.61 31.31 2.69
C THR A 302 -15.32 32.61 3.07
N ASP A 303 -14.64 33.74 2.96
CA ASP A 303 -15.26 35.06 3.03
C ASP A 303 -16.10 35.37 1.77
N MET A 304 -15.66 34.89 0.62
CA MET A 304 -16.35 35.08 -0.66
C MET A 304 -17.48 34.06 -0.91
N TYR A 305 -17.29 32.83 -0.49
CA TYR A 305 -18.19 31.70 -0.76
C TYR A 305 -18.48 30.90 0.50
N MET A 306 -19.77 30.66 0.80
CA MET A 306 -20.22 29.91 1.99
C MET A 306 -19.61 28.51 2.03
N PRO A 307 -18.78 28.15 3.04
CA PRO A 307 -18.20 26.83 3.16
C PRO A 307 -19.18 25.80 3.73
N ASN A 308 -18.96 24.53 3.38
CA ASN A 308 -19.61 23.40 4.06
C ASN A 308 -18.68 22.92 5.20
N PRO A 309 -19.03 23.19 6.48
CA PRO A 309 -18.14 22.87 7.61
C PRO A 309 -17.84 21.37 7.76
N LYS A 310 -18.76 20.49 7.31
CA LYS A 310 -18.59 19.03 7.38
C LYS A 310 -17.59 18.50 6.35
N ARG A 311 -17.20 19.33 5.37
CA ARG A 311 -16.31 18.95 4.27
C ARG A 311 -14.91 19.61 4.35
N LEU A 312 -14.60 20.31 5.43
CA LEU A 312 -13.23 20.76 5.68
C LEU A 312 -12.34 19.56 6.01
N ARG A 313 -11.18 19.48 5.34
CA ARG A 313 -10.13 18.49 5.59
C ARG A 313 -8.80 19.23 5.76
N ASP A 314 -8.29 19.20 6.98
CA ASP A 314 -7.02 19.81 7.33
C ASP A 314 -5.91 18.75 7.38
N TRP A 315 -5.24 18.57 6.25
CA TRP A 315 -4.02 17.76 6.16
C TRP A 315 -2.74 18.60 6.21
N LEU A 316 -2.84 19.92 6.54
CA LEU A 316 -1.69 20.76 6.85
C LEU A 316 -1.26 20.60 8.31
N SER A 317 -2.22 20.61 9.23
CA SER A 317 -1.95 20.45 10.66
C SER A 317 -1.53 19.01 10.98
N VAL A 318 -2.19 18.03 10.34
CA VAL A 318 -1.90 16.60 10.50
C VAL A 318 -1.79 15.95 9.12
N PRO A 319 -0.58 15.88 8.54
CA PRO A 319 -0.35 15.26 7.25
C PRO A 319 -0.74 13.77 7.24
N LYS A 320 -1.13 13.25 6.08
CA LYS A 320 -1.39 11.81 5.91
C LYS A 320 -0.11 11.00 6.11
N SER A 321 -0.24 9.69 6.36
CA SER A 321 0.90 8.76 6.53
C SER A 321 1.85 8.72 5.33
N ASN A 322 1.35 9.02 4.12
CA ASN A 322 2.13 9.11 2.89
C ASN A 322 2.72 10.51 2.62
N GLY A 323 2.76 11.39 3.63
CA GLY A 323 3.32 12.74 3.50
C GLY A 323 2.43 13.75 2.76
N TYR A 324 1.18 13.40 2.42
CA TYR A 324 0.25 14.32 1.74
C TYR A 324 -0.17 15.46 2.65
N GLU A 325 0.05 16.70 2.20
CA GLU A 325 -0.32 17.94 2.88
C GLU A 325 -1.23 18.78 1.96
N SER A 326 -2.37 19.26 2.47
CA SER A 326 -3.28 20.17 1.74
C SER A 326 -4.44 20.60 2.64
N LEU A 327 -5.03 21.78 2.43
CA LEU A 327 -6.35 22.11 2.92
C LEU A 327 -7.38 21.82 1.83
N HIS A 328 -8.43 21.08 2.16
CA HIS A 328 -9.58 20.89 1.28
C HIS A 328 -10.83 21.47 1.93
N THR A 329 -11.52 22.30 1.18
CA THR A 329 -12.83 22.81 1.56
C THR A 329 -13.82 22.63 0.40
N THR A 330 -15.09 22.66 0.70
CA THR A 330 -16.15 22.67 -0.31
C THR A 330 -17.01 23.90 -0.06
N VAL A 331 -17.13 24.75 -1.05
CA VAL A 331 -17.85 26.01 -0.95
C VAL A 331 -19.02 26.09 -1.93
N MET A 332 -20.03 26.89 -1.61
CA MET A 332 -21.14 27.18 -2.50
C MET A 332 -20.71 28.25 -3.50
N GLY A 333 -20.41 27.84 -4.73
CA GLY A 333 -20.02 28.74 -5.81
C GLY A 333 -21.21 29.36 -6.54
N PRO A 334 -20.97 30.03 -7.67
CA PRO A 334 -22.02 30.57 -8.54
C PRO A 334 -23.06 29.53 -8.90
N GLU A 335 -24.27 29.94 -9.21
CA GLU A 335 -25.38 29.09 -9.59
C GLU A 335 -25.78 28.05 -8.52
N GLY A 336 -25.36 28.22 -7.25
CA GLY A 336 -25.66 27.30 -6.16
C GLY A 336 -24.99 25.93 -6.28
N LYS A 337 -23.88 25.83 -6.99
CA LYS A 337 -23.13 24.56 -7.16
C LYS A 337 -22.01 24.44 -6.12
N TRP A 338 -21.87 23.25 -5.53
CA TRP A 338 -20.78 22.95 -4.63
C TRP A 338 -19.47 22.78 -5.40
N VAL A 339 -18.42 23.50 -5.00
CA VAL A 339 -17.07 23.47 -5.59
C VAL A 339 -16.07 23.02 -4.52
N GLU A 340 -15.30 21.99 -4.81
CA GLU A 340 -14.16 21.57 -3.96
C GLU A 340 -12.97 22.47 -4.29
N VAL A 341 -12.39 23.09 -3.25
CA VAL A 341 -11.16 23.89 -3.33
C VAL A 341 -10.05 23.21 -2.57
N GLN A 342 -8.93 22.98 -3.23
CA GLN A 342 -7.72 22.38 -2.68
C GLN A 342 -6.62 23.46 -2.61
N ILE A 343 -6.13 23.74 -1.40
CA ILE A 343 -5.15 24.79 -1.14
C ILE A 343 -3.86 24.15 -0.67
N ARG A 344 -2.75 24.44 -1.31
CA ARG A 344 -1.42 23.89 -0.99
C ARG A 344 -0.31 24.71 -1.64
N THR A 345 0.94 24.48 -1.24
CA THR A 345 2.10 25.11 -1.85
C THR A 345 2.67 24.27 -2.99
N GLU A 346 3.63 24.83 -3.76
CA GLU A 346 4.31 24.09 -4.84
C GLU A 346 4.99 22.82 -4.32
N ARG A 347 5.66 22.88 -3.17
CA ARG A 347 6.27 21.72 -2.51
C ARG A 347 5.21 20.64 -2.21
N MET A 348 4.08 21.03 -1.62
CA MET A 348 2.99 20.13 -1.30
C MET A 348 2.33 19.56 -2.57
N ASP A 349 2.22 20.34 -3.65
CA ASP A 349 1.70 19.88 -4.95
C ASP A 349 2.66 18.86 -5.59
N GLU A 350 3.97 19.09 -5.50
CA GLU A 350 4.97 18.13 -5.98
C GLU A 350 4.88 16.79 -5.23
N ILE A 351 4.76 16.83 -3.90
CA ILE A 351 4.56 15.63 -3.07
C ILE A 351 3.24 14.95 -3.44
N ALA A 352 2.16 15.70 -3.65
CA ALA A 352 0.87 15.15 -4.05
C ALA A 352 0.85 14.54 -5.47
N GLU A 353 1.67 15.01 -6.39
CA GLU A 353 1.75 14.49 -7.77
C GLU A 353 2.73 13.32 -7.91
N ARG A 354 3.87 13.36 -7.18
CA ARG A 354 4.97 12.38 -7.29
C ARG A 354 5.11 11.44 -6.08
N GLY A 355 4.30 11.65 -5.04
CA GLY A 355 4.29 10.81 -3.85
C GLY A 355 5.62 10.80 -3.09
N LEU A 356 5.95 9.65 -2.54
CA LEU A 356 7.14 9.44 -1.70
C LEU A 356 8.47 9.79 -2.36
N ALA A 357 8.60 9.61 -3.67
CA ALA A 357 9.83 9.95 -4.36
C ALA A 357 10.14 11.46 -4.29
N ALA A 358 9.12 12.32 -4.31
CA ALA A 358 9.29 13.75 -4.06
C ALA A 358 9.65 14.02 -2.60
N HIS A 359 9.01 13.32 -1.67
CA HIS A 359 9.30 13.48 -0.24
C HIS A 359 10.76 13.12 0.11
N TRP A 360 11.33 12.07 -0.48
CA TRP A 360 12.74 11.72 -0.33
C TRP A 360 13.70 12.80 -0.81
N ARG A 361 13.29 13.59 -1.81
CA ARG A 361 14.10 14.72 -2.30
C ARG A 361 14.23 15.82 -1.25
N TYR A 362 13.17 16.07 -0.47
CA TYR A 362 13.14 17.15 0.51
C TYR A 362 13.67 16.74 1.90
N LYS A 363 13.45 15.50 2.34
CA LYS A 363 13.79 15.02 3.70
C LYS A 363 14.87 13.93 3.75
N GLY A 364 15.28 13.40 2.58
CA GLY A 364 16.22 12.27 2.52
C GLY A 364 15.52 10.91 2.70
N VAL A 365 16.25 9.81 2.44
CA VAL A 365 15.71 8.44 2.43
C VAL A 365 15.50 7.87 3.84
N LYS A 366 16.11 8.48 4.88
CA LYS A 366 16.02 7.97 6.27
C LYS A 366 15.07 8.82 7.10
N GLY A 367 14.04 8.20 7.69
CA GLY A 367 13.26 8.79 8.79
C GLY A 367 11.78 9.08 8.52
N GLU A 368 11.08 8.27 7.74
CA GLU A 368 9.62 8.36 7.62
C GLU A 368 8.92 7.31 8.47
N SER A 369 8.43 7.73 9.64
CA SER A 369 7.77 6.85 10.59
C SER A 369 6.59 6.07 10.00
N GLY A 370 5.76 6.68 9.16
CA GLY A 370 4.52 6.05 8.68
C GLY A 370 4.74 4.93 7.64
N LEU A 371 5.78 5.05 6.82
CA LEU A 371 6.06 4.05 5.80
C LEU A 371 6.94 2.92 6.33
N ASP A 372 7.92 3.24 7.18
CA ASP A 372 8.72 2.25 7.90
C ASP A 372 7.82 1.39 8.81
N GLU A 373 6.80 2.01 9.44
CA GLU A 373 5.77 1.29 10.18
C GLU A 373 4.96 0.34 9.28
N TRP A 374 4.57 0.77 8.08
CA TRP A 374 3.84 -0.07 7.14
C TRP A 374 4.69 -1.24 6.62
N LEU A 375 5.95 -1.00 6.26
CA LEU A 375 6.87 -2.08 5.87
C LEU A 375 7.13 -3.05 7.02
N THR A 376 7.20 -2.55 8.24
CA THR A 376 7.32 -3.38 9.45
C THR A 376 6.06 -4.22 9.64
N SER A 377 4.87 -3.64 9.46
CA SER A 377 3.59 -4.36 9.49
C SER A 377 3.53 -5.48 8.44
N ILE A 378 3.98 -5.20 7.21
CA ILE A 378 4.10 -6.24 6.17
C ILE A 378 5.02 -7.38 6.63
N ARG A 379 6.21 -7.08 7.17
CA ARG A 379 7.13 -8.11 7.67
C ARG A 379 6.51 -8.94 8.79
N GLU A 380 5.88 -8.27 9.79
CA GLU A 380 5.18 -8.96 10.88
C GLU A 380 4.03 -9.85 10.36
N THR A 381 3.29 -9.38 9.35
CA THR A 381 2.23 -10.18 8.69
C THR A 381 2.81 -11.41 7.99
N LEU A 382 3.91 -11.24 7.26
CA LEU A 382 4.59 -12.35 6.56
C LEU A 382 5.15 -13.41 7.52
N GLU A 383 5.61 -13.00 8.70
CA GLU A 383 6.17 -13.90 9.73
C GLU A 383 5.10 -14.67 10.49
N ASN A 384 3.91 -14.09 10.67
CA ASN A 384 2.89 -14.61 11.60
C ASN A 384 1.60 -15.12 10.93
N ALA A 385 1.44 -14.97 9.62
CA ALA A 385 0.28 -15.48 8.91
C ALA A 385 0.40 -16.99 8.64
N ASP A 386 -0.70 -17.70 8.86
CA ASP A 386 -0.76 -19.16 8.72
C ASP A 386 -0.93 -19.62 7.26
N SER A 387 -1.35 -18.70 6.35
CA SER A 387 -1.54 -19.00 4.92
C SER A 387 -1.32 -17.78 4.02
N ASP A 388 -1.01 -18.03 2.75
CA ASP A 388 -0.83 -16.96 1.75
C ASP A 388 -2.14 -16.20 1.46
N LEU A 389 -3.28 -16.86 1.59
CA LEU A 389 -4.60 -16.25 1.46
C LEU A 389 -4.82 -15.22 2.58
N GLU A 390 -4.42 -15.53 3.80
CA GLU A 390 -4.50 -14.63 4.94
C GLU A 390 -3.57 -13.43 4.77
N VAL A 391 -2.35 -13.63 4.28
CA VAL A 391 -1.42 -12.54 3.93
C VAL A 391 -2.07 -11.58 2.93
N MET A 392 -2.70 -12.13 1.88
CA MET A 392 -3.37 -11.34 0.85
C MET A 392 -4.55 -10.54 1.41
N ASP A 393 -5.37 -11.15 2.27
CA ASP A 393 -6.53 -10.48 2.87
C ASP A 393 -6.13 -9.38 3.85
N GLN A 394 -5.11 -9.62 4.69
CA GLN A 394 -4.58 -8.61 5.61
C GLN A 394 -3.95 -7.44 4.84
N PHE A 395 -3.17 -7.73 3.82
CA PHE A 395 -2.56 -6.71 2.99
C PHE A 395 -3.61 -5.85 2.27
N LYS A 396 -4.67 -6.46 1.72
CA LYS A 396 -5.79 -5.72 1.11
C LYS A 396 -6.45 -4.80 2.12
N LEU A 397 -6.73 -5.27 3.34
CA LEU A 397 -7.29 -4.43 4.40
C LEU A 397 -6.41 -3.19 4.64
N GLU A 398 -5.10 -3.34 4.76
CA GLU A 398 -4.17 -2.23 4.99
C GLU A 398 -4.11 -1.22 3.83
N LEU A 399 -4.33 -1.67 2.58
CA LEU A 399 -4.30 -0.80 1.40
C LEU A 399 -5.53 0.11 1.26
N TYR A 400 -6.70 -0.35 1.74
CA TYR A 400 -7.98 0.34 1.50
C TYR A 400 -8.41 1.28 2.62
N GLU A 401 -7.61 1.46 3.69
CA GLU A 401 -8.04 2.16 4.89
C GLU A 401 -7.91 3.69 4.79
N ASP A 402 -9.04 4.38 5.01
CA ASP A 402 -9.05 5.78 5.45
C ASP A 402 -8.51 5.85 6.88
N GLU A 403 -7.79 6.93 7.23
CA GLU A 403 -7.23 7.13 8.57
C GLU A 403 -8.21 7.89 9.47
N VAL A 404 -8.26 7.51 10.75
CA VAL A 404 -8.88 8.26 11.85
C VAL A 404 -7.81 8.67 12.85
N PHE A 405 -8.00 9.83 13.46
CA PHE A 405 -7.06 10.44 14.40
C PHE A 405 -7.63 10.38 15.80
N VAL A 406 -6.98 9.62 16.69
CA VAL A 406 -7.45 9.33 18.04
C VAL A 406 -6.43 9.85 19.05
N PHE A 407 -6.89 10.39 20.18
CA PHE A 407 -6.04 11.02 21.18
C PHE A 407 -6.02 10.20 22.48
N THR A 408 -4.85 10.15 23.12
CA THR A 408 -4.77 9.73 24.53
C THR A 408 -5.26 10.87 25.43
N PRO A 409 -5.58 10.60 26.72
CA PRO A 409 -5.90 11.66 27.69
C PRO A 409 -4.77 12.68 27.88
N LYS A 410 -3.53 12.31 27.55
CA LYS A 410 -2.36 13.20 27.61
C LYS A 410 -2.21 14.09 26.38
N GLY A 411 -3.05 13.87 25.34
CA GLY A 411 -3.00 14.60 24.08
C GLY A 411 -2.10 13.96 23.01
N ASP A 412 -1.54 12.77 23.24
CA ASP A 412 -0.77 12.07 22.22
C ASP A 412 -1.69 11.64 21.08
N LEU A 413 -1.30 11.92 19.84
CA LEU A 413 -2.07 11.61 18.64
C LEU A 413 -1.67 10.25 18.07
N TYR A 414 -2.66 9.40 17.82
CA TYR A 414 -2.51 8.14 17.14
C TYR A 414 -3.30 8.13 15.83
N LYS A 415 -2.62 7.76 14.73
CA LYS A 415 -3.23 7.52 13.43
C LYS A 415 -3.68 6.06 13.38
N MET A 416 -4.97 5.84 13.20
CA MET A 416 -5.58 4.52 13.16
C MET A 416 -6.33 4.34 11.85
N PRO A 417 -6.45 3.11 11.31
CA PRO A 417 -7.31 2.87 10.19
C PRO A 417 -8.78 3.10 10.55
N LYS A 418 -9.58 3.54 9.58
CA LYS A 418 -11.02 3.69 9.77
C LYS A 418 -11.67 2.34 10.06
N GLY A 419 -12.46 2.29 11.11
CA GLY A 419 -13.03 1.06 11.63
C GLY A 419 -12.21 0.43 12.74
N ALA A 420 -11.03 0.99 13.09
CA ALA A 420 -10.26 0.55 14.25
C ALA A 420 -11.08 0.63 15.51
N THR A 421 -10.91 -0.36 16.37
CA THR A 421 -11.65 -0.53 17.60
C THR A 421 -10.87 -0.02 18.82
N VAL A 422 -11.53 0.06 19.96
CA VAL A 422 -10.88 0.33 21.24
C VAL A 422 -9.74 -0.65 21.51
N LEU A 423 -9.91 -1.92 21.15
CA LEU A 423 -8.87 -2.93 21.33
C LEU A 423 -7.67 -2.71 20.39
N ASP A 424 -7.91 -2.33 19.13
CA ASP A 424 -6.86 -1.94 18.20
C ASP A 424 -6.01 -0.78 18.76
N PHE A 425 -6.68 0.24 19.31
CA PHE A 425 -6.01 1.39 19.90
C PHE A 425 -5.16 1.01 21.12
N ALA A 426 -5.66 0.12 21.99
CA ALA A 426 -4.90 -0.36 23.13
C ALA A 426 -3.60 -1.06 22.70
N PHE A 427 -3.64 -1.89 21.65
CA PHE A 427 -2.45 -2.53 21.06
C PHE A 427 -1.56 -1.54 20.30
N ALA A 428 -2.12 -0.48 19.74
CA ALA A 428 -1.33 0.56 19.06
C ALA A 428 -0.46 1.33 20.07
N ILE A 429 -0.97 1.61 21.27
CA ILE A 429 -0.20 2.26 22.33
C ILE A 429 0.93 1.33 22.80
N HIS A 430 0.59 0.14 23.28
CA HIS A 430 1.58 -0.83 23.77
C HIS A 430 1.00 -2.25 23.86
N SER A 431 1.74 -3.28 23.43
CA SER A 431 1.28 -4.67 23.41
C SER A 431 0.83 -5.18 24.79
N LYS A 432 1.55 -4.85 25.88
CA LYS A 432 1.16 -5.23 27.25
C LYS A 432 -0.15 -4.57 27.70
N LEU A 433 -0.39 -3.33 27.26
CA LEU A 433 -1.62 -2.60 27.57
C LEU A 433 -2.79 -3.21 26.79
N GLY A 434 -2.60 -3.52 25.50
CA GLY A 434 -3.57 -4.23 24.69
C GLY A 434 -3.93 -5.60 25.26
N SER A 435 -2.95 -6.40 25.68
CA SER A 435 -3.16 -7.74 26.26
C SER A 435 -3.96 -7.74 27.56
N LYS A 436 -3.94 -6.64 28.31
CA LYS A 436 -4.67 -6.46 29.58
C LYS A 436 -5.94 -5.62 29.45
N CYS A 437 -6.31 -5.22 28.23
CA CYS A 437 -7.43 -4.32 27.97
C CYS A 437 -8.77 -4.99 28.32
N ILE A 438 -9.59 -4.31 29.13
CA ILE A 438 -10.97 -4.72 29.47
C ILE A 438 -12.02 -3.81 28.82
N GLY A 439 -11.62 -2.64 28.32
CA GLY A 439 -12.46 -1.61 27.72
C GLY A 439 -11.75 -0.27 27.71
N ALA A 440 -12.48 0.78 27.42
CA ALA A 440 -11.98 2.15 27.49
C ALA A 440 -13.07 3.14 27.91
N LYS A 441 -12.65 4.39 28.20
CA LYS A 441 -13.56 5.54 28.18
C LYS A 441 -13.28 6.33 26.90
N VAL A 442 -14.28 6.43 26.03
CA VAL A 442 -14.24 7.24 24.82
C VAL A 442 -15.00 8.53 25.09
N ASN A 443 -14.30 9.67 25.02
CA ASN A 443 -14.85 10.99 25.37
C ASN A 443 -15.54 10.99 26.74
N GLY A 444 -14.94 10.32 27.74
CA GLY A 444 -15.44 10.20 29.09
C GLY A 444 -16.55 9.16 29.31
N LYS A 445 -17.04 8.48 28.27
CA LYS A 445 -18.08 7.44 28.33
C LYS A 445 -17.49 6.05 28.22
N ASN A 446 -17.97 5.09 29.00
CA ASN A 446 -17.52 3.71 28.93
C ASN A 446 -17.79 3.10 27.56
N ALA A 447 -16.78 2.42 27.01
CA ALA A 447 -16.76 1.82 25.70
C ALA A 447 -16.28 0.37 25.77
N GLN A 448 -16.92 -0.50 25.00
CA GLN A 448 -16.52 -1.91 24.86
C GLN A 448 -15.33 -2.07 23.93
N LEU A 449 -14.61 -3.21 24.02
CA LEU A 449 -13.47 -3.54 23.19
C LEU A 449 -13.76 -3.42 21.68
N LYS A 450 -14.96 -3.80 21.23
CA LYS A 450 -15.40 -3.80 19.83
C LYS A 450 -15.90 -2.44 19.32
N GLN A 451 -15.98 -1.41 20.16
CA GLN A 451 -16.46 -0.10 19.75
C GLN A 451 -15.47 0.52 18.75
N THR A 452 -15.95 0.92 17.57
CA THR A 452 -15.17 1.63 16.57
C THR A 452 -14.90 3.07 16.98
N LEU A 453 -13.74 3.58 16.62
CA LEU A 453 -13.25 4.91 16.92
C LEU A 453 -13.43 5.86 15.73
N ASN A 454 -13.60 7.14 16.03
CA ASN A 454 -13.74 8.22 15.05
C ASN A 454 -12.66 9.27 15.26
N SER A 455 -12.37 10.06 14.22
CA SER A 455 -11.43 11.18 14.34
C SER A 455 -11.91 12.18 15.39
N GLY A 456 -11.00 12.56 16.28
CA GLY A 456 -11.26 13.46 17.39
C GLY A 456 -11.62 12.76 18.71
N ASP A 457 -11.79 11.44 18.70
CA ASP A 457 -12.06 10.70 19.94
C ASP A 457 -10.85 10.73 20.89
N GLN A 458 -11.12 11.03 22.17
CA GLN A 458 -10.17 10.88 23.27
C GLN A 458 -10.43 9.55 23.96
N VAL A 459 -9.42 8.67 24.02
CA VAL A 459 -9.57 7.29 24.49
C VAL A 459 -8.66 7.01 25.67
N GLU A 460 -9.27 6.70 26.82
CA GLU A 460 -8.60 6.25 28.04
C GLU A 460 -8.77 4.73 28.18
N VAL A 461 -7.69 3.96 27.94
CA VAL A 461 -7.72 2.49 27.98
C VAL A 461 -7.79 2.00 29.43
N MET A 462 -8.75 1.12 29.72
CA MET A 462 -8.91 0.46 31.02
C MET A 462 -8.30 -0.95 30.95
N THR A 463 -7.53 -1.31 31.98
CA THR A 463 -6.80 -2.60 32.02
C THR A 463 -7.09 -3.36 33.31
N SER A 464 -6.97 -4.70 33.26
CA SER A 464 -6.97 -5.58 34.43
C SER A 464 -5.78 -6.53 34.39
N ASN A 465 -5.17 -6.79 35.54
CA ASN A 465 -4.07 -7.75 35.64
C ASN A 465 -4.49 -9.21 35.42
N THR A 466 -5.77 -9.51 35.58
CA THR A 466 -6.37 -10.83 35.39
C THR A 466 -6.79 -11.07 33.93
N GLN A 467 -6.81 -10.02 33.10
CA GLN A 467 -7.18 -10.14 31.68
C GLN A 467 -6.05 -10.72 30.86
N THR A 468 -6.41 -11.65 29.99
CA THR A 468 -5.52 -12.26 28.99
C THR A 468 -6.18 -12.24 27.63
N PRO A 469 -5.40 -12.19 26.53
CA PRO A 469 -5.92 -12.29 25.18
C PRO A 469 -6.68 -13.58 24.93
N LYS A 470 -7.81 -13.49 24.21
CA LYS A 470 -8.67 -14.63 23.84
C LYS A 470 -8.74 -14.73 22.33
N ARG A 471 -9.00 -15.93 21.78
CA ARG A 471 -9.16 -16.15 20.33
C ARG A 471 -10.27 -15.29 19.73
N ASP A 472 -11.36 -15.05 20.46
CA ASP A 472 -12.48 -14.20 20.03
C ASP A 472 -12.07 -12.75 19.75
N TRP A 473 -10.96 -12.28 20.34
CA TRP A 473 -10.43 -10.96 20.09
C TRP A 473 -9.98 -10.75 18.64
N LEU A 474 -9.60 -11.83 17.95
CA LEU A 474 -9.25 -11.78 16.53
C LEU A 474 -10.42 -11.36 15.64
N ASN A 475 -11.67 -11.57 16.11
CA ASN A 475 -12.89 -11.13 15.41
C ASN A 475 -13.27 -9.67 15.73
N ILE A 476 -12.63 -9.08 16.74
CA ILE A 476 -12.92 -7.70 17.20
C ILE A 476 -11.97 -6.72 16.51
N VAL A 477 -10.69 -7.08 16.37
CA VAL A 477 -9.65 -6.20 15.84
C VAL A 477 -9.67 -6.15 14.32
N THR A 478 -9.38 -4.96 13.80
CA THR A 478 -9.24 -4.70 12.35
C THR A 478 -7.79 -4.58 11.93
N THR A 479 -6.90 -4.07 12.83
CA THR A 479 -5.50 -3.84 12.48
C THR A 479 -4.67 -5.11 12.47
N SER A 480 -3.75 -5.25 11.51
CA SER A 480 -2.78 -6.35 11.42
C SER A 480 -1.87 -6.40 12.65
N LYS A 481 -1.41 -5.23 13.14
CA LYS A 481 -0.60 -5.14 14.36
C LYS A 481 -1.28 -5.75 15.59
N ALA A 482 -2.55 -5.39 15.85
CA ALA A 482 -3.30 -5.96 16.98
C ALA A 482 -3.49 -7.46 16.79
N ARG A 483 -3.86 -7.90 15.59
CA ARG A 483 -4.09 -9.31 15.27
C ARG A 483 -2.84 -10.16 15.48
N THR A 484 -1.70 -9.71 14.98
CA THR A 484 -0.39 -10.35 15.16
C THR A 484 0.00 -10.44 16.65
N LYS A 485 -0.15 -9.34 17.40
CA LYS A 485 0.20 -9.33 18.82
C LYS A 485 -0.74 -10.19 19.67
N ILE A 486 -2.02 -10.28 19.32
CA ILE A 486 -2.98 -11.20 19.97
C ILE A 486 -2.57 -12.65 19.71
N ARG A 487 -2.26 -13.03 18.47
CA ARG A 487 -1.81 -14.41 18.15
C ARG A 487 -0.53 -14.75 18.87
N GLN A 488 0.46 -13.86 18.85
CA GLN A 488 1.71 -14.05 19.58
C GLN A 488 1.45 -14.27 21.08
N ALA A 489 0.63 -13.42 21.70
CA ALA A 489 0.32 -13.56 23.11
C ALA A 489 -0.45 -14.84 23.45
N ILE A 490 -1.40 -15.27 22.60
CA ILE A 490 -2.10 -16.55 22.75
C ILE A 490 -1.10 -17.72 22.66
N LYS A 491 -0.23 -17.72 21.65
CA LYS A 491 0.80 -18.74 21.48
C LYS A 491 1.76 -18.83 22.66
N GLU A 492 2.17 -17.70 23.23
CA GLU A 492 2.99 -17.66 24.43
C GLU A 492 2.25 -18.20 25.67
N ILE A 493 0.95 -17.92 25.81
CA ILE A 493 0.12 -18.45 26.89
C ILE A 493 -0.01 -19.98 26.74
N GLU A 494 -0.32 -20.46 25.52
CA GLU A 494 -0.45 -21.89 25.22
C GLU A 494 0.88 -22.63 25.46
N ALA A 495 2.02 -22.03 25.08
CA ALA A 495 3.34 -22.62 25.32
C ALA A 495 3.64 -22.75 26.83
N ARG A 496 3.38 -21.69 27.64
CA ARG A 496 3.54 -21.72 29.10
C ARG A 496 2.62 -22.73 29.75
N GLN A 497 1.37 -22.83 29.32
CA GLN A 497 0.43 -23.85 29.80
C GLN A 497 0.91 -25.26 29.50
N THR A 498 1.44 -25.49 28.28
CA THR A 498 2.00 -26.77 27.87
C THR A 498 3.21 -27.15 28.75
N GLU A 499 4.13 -26.21 28.99
CA GLU A 499 5.30 -26.41 29.84
C GLU A 499 4.91 -26.73 31.28
N PHE A 500 4.01 -25.93 31.87
CA PHE A 500 3.48 -26.18 33.21
C PHE A 500 2.78 -27.54 33.34
N ALA A 501 1.99 -27.93 32.32
CA ALA A 501 1.34 -29.23 32.30
C ALA A 501 2.36 -30.38 32.23
N LYS A 502 3.42 -30.21 31.41
CA LYS A 502 4.51 -31.17 31.26
C LYS A 502 5.26 -31.37 32.59
N GLU A 503 5.67 -30.27 33.24
CA GLU A 503 6.30 -30.32 34.56
C GLU A 503 5.39 -30.94 35.63
N THR A 504 4.10 -30.66 35.57
CA THR A 504 3.11 -31.24 36.51
C THR A 504 3.00 -32.74 36.32
N ILE A 505 2.96 -33.23 35.10
CA ILE A 505 2.95 -34.67 34.79
C ILE A 505 4.25 -35.35 35.26
N GLU A 506 5.42 -34.77 34.87
CA GLU A 506 6.73 -35.32 35.26
C GLU A 506 6.87 -35.43 36.78
N ARG A 507 6.48 -34.37 37.52
CA ARG A 507 6.48 -34.38 39.00
C ARG A 507 5.58 -35.47 39.57
N LYS A 508 4.37 -35.70 39.00
CA LYS A 508 3.45 -36.75 39.46
C LYS A 508 3.96 -38.14 39.15
N PHE A 509 4.60 -38.35 37.98
CA PHE A 509 5.26 -39.61 37.62
C PHE A 509 6.44 -39.90 38.56
N LYS A 510 7.29 -38.91 38.83
CA LYS A 510 8.41 -39.05 39.78
C LYS A 510 7.94 -39.39 41.19
N ASN A 511 6.87 -38.79 41.66
CA ASN A 511 6.29 -39.07 42.99
C ASN A 511 5.77 -40.51 43.11
N ARG A 512 5.36 -41.12 41.99
CA ARG A 512 4.91 -42.49 41.90
C ARG A 512 6.01 -43.49 41.49
N LYS A 513 7.27 -43.02 41.40
CA LYS A 513 8.43 -43.80 40.97
C LYS A 513 8.27 -44.41 39.57
N LEU A 514 7.56 -43.72 38.68
CA LEU A 514 7.38 -44.09 37.27
C LEU A 514 8.38 -43.26 36.42
N GLU A 515 8.92 -43.93 35.41
CA GLU A 515 9.82 -43.25 34.45
C GLU A 515 8.99 -42.52 33.41
N TYR A 516 9.35 -41.24 33.14
CA TYR A 516 8.68 -40.44 32.12
C TYR A 516 9.35 -40.70 30.77
N ASP A 517 8.62 -41.31 29.82
CA ASP A 517 9.07 -41.52 28.44
C ASP A 517 8.15 -40.75 27.48
N GLU A 518 8.74 -39.89 26.69
CA GLU A 518 8.02 -39.01 25.73
C GLU A 518 7.30 -39.85 24.65
N ALA A 519 7.90 -40.95 24.20
CA ALA A 519 7.29 -41.86 23.20
C ALA A 519 6.06 -42.60 23.74
N VAL A 520 6.09 -42.95 25.02
CA VAL A 520 4.96 -43.54 25.72
C VAL A 520 3.83 -42.52 25.88
N MET A 521 4.17 -41.29 26.25
CA MET A 521 3.22 -40.18 26.37
C MET A 521 2.54 -39.87 25.03
N MET A 522 3.27 -39.83 23.93
CA MET A 522 2.69 -39.60 22.60
C MET A 522 1.69 -40.72 22.20
N ARG A 523 1.99 -41.98 22.51
CA ARG A 523 1.05 -43.07 22.28
C ARG A 523 -0.20 -42.98 23.14
N LEU A 524 -0.04 -42.58 24.40
CA LEU A 524 -1.12 -42.37 25.35
C LEU A 524 -2.06 -41.24 24.90
N ILE A 525 -1.50 -40.08 24.50
CA ILE A 525 -2.24 -38.95 23.99
C ILE A 525 -3.10 -39.35 22.77
N LYS A 526 -2.51 -40.11 21.85
CA LYS A 526 -3.21 -40.61 20.66
C LYS A 526 -4.33 -41.62 21.03
N LYS A 527 -4.08 -42.50 22.00
CA LYS A 527 -5.07 -43.48 22.49
C LYS A 527 -6.25 -42.79 23.20
N LEU A 528 -6.00 -41.65 23.85
CA LEU A 528 -7.00 -40.83 24.53
C LEU A 528 -7.85 -39.98 23.55
N GLY A 529 -7.60 -40.06 22.24
CA GLY A 529 -8.39 -39.43 21.19
C GLY A 529 -8.06 -37.98 20.91
N TYR A 530 -6.96 -37.43 21.44
CA TYR A 530 -6.54 -36.07 21.18
C TYR A 530 -5.94 -35.93 19.77
N LYS A 531 -6.36 -34.89 19.08
CA LYS A 531 -5.84 -34.59 17.72
C LYS A 531 -4.45 -33.98 17.76
N THR A 532 -4.18 -33.18 18.80
CA THR A 532 -2.88 -32.54 18.98
C THR A 532 -2.36 -32.73 20.40
N VAL A 533 -1.04 -32.71 20.53
CA VAL A 533 -0.35 -32.78 21.82
C VAL A 533 -0.65 -31.55 22.68
N THR A 534 -0.78 -30.40 22.02
CA THR A 534 -1.11 -29.12 22.66
C THR A 534 -2.48 -29.15 23.34
N GLU A 535 -3.50 -29.72 22.67
CA GLU A 535 -4.86 -29.85 23.19
C GLU A 535 -4.90 -30.71 24.48
N PHE A 536 -4.12 -31.78 24.50
CA PHE A 536 -3.97 -32.62 25.68
C PHE A 536 -3.33 -31.87 26.86
N TYR A 537 -2.22 -31.17 26.62
CA TYR A 537 -1.56 -30.41 27.70
C TYR A 537 -2.40 -29.24 28.18
N GLN A 538 -3.20 -28.62 27.30
CA GLN A 538 -4.17 -27.59 27.69
C GLN A 538 -5.25 -28.13 28.64
N ASP A 539 -5.78 -29.31 28.38
CA ASP A 539 -6.77 -29.95 29.25
C ASP A 539 -6.21 -30.29 30.64
N ILE A 540 -4.94 -30.68 30.72
CA ILE A 540 -4.23 -30.88 31.99
C ILE A 540 -3.98 -29.54 32.71
N ALA A 541 -3.54 -28.50 31.98
CA ALA A 541 -3.29 -27.19 32.56
C ALA A 541 -4.56 -26.52 33.08
N ASN A 542 -5.69 -26.75 32.42
CA ASN A 542 -7.01 -26.23 32.80
C ASN A 542 -7.74 -27.13 33.83
N GLU A 543 -7.08 -28.17 34.33
CA GLU A 543 -7.66 -29.15 35.28
C GLU A 543 -8.94 -29.86 34.76
N THR A 544 -9.20 -29.81 33.47
CA THR A 544 -10.29 -30.53 32.82
C THR A 544 -10.01 -32.03 32.80
N ARG A 545 -8.73 -32.39 32.91
CA ARG A 545 -8.28 -33.77 33.07
C ARG A 545 -7.27 -33.91 34.19
N ASP A 546 -7.48 -34.89 35.09
CA ASP A 546 -6.54 -35.11 36.19
C ASP A 546 -5.28 -35.82 35.70
N ALA A 547 -4.11 -35.22 35.91
CA ALA A 547 -2.82 -35.87 35.64
C ALA A 547 -2.59 -37.14 36.51
N ASN A 548 -3.36 -37.36 37.57
CA ASN A 548 -3.31 -38.62 38.36
C ASN A 548 -3.85 -39.82 37.56
N ASP A 549 -4.85 -39.61 36.71
CA ASP A 549 -5.46 -40.70 35.91
C ASP A 549 -4.45 -41.25 34.89
N LEU A 550 -3.56 -40.41 34.39
CA LEU A 550 -2.52 -40.78 33.42
C LEU A 550 -1.53 -41.79 34.03
N SER A 551 -1.15 -41.58 35.29
CA SER A 551 -0.23 -42.47 35.99
C SER A 551 -0.88 -43.83 36.34
N LEU A 552 -2.21 -43.89 36.50
CA LEU A 552 -2.96 -45.13 36.69
C LEU A 552 -3.07 -45.93 35.36
N ILE A 553 -3.27 -45.23 34.26
CA ILE A 553 -3.32 -45.89 32.92
C ILE A 553 -1.95 -46.46 32.56
N HIS A 554 -0.85 -45.80 32.91
CA HIS A 554 0.51 -46.30 32.68
C HIS A 554 0.85 -47.54 33.52
N ILE A 555 0.36 -47.59 34.76
CA ILE A 555 0.55 -48.75 35.64
C ILE A 555 -0.26 -49.96 35.14
N SER A 556 -1.39 -49.76 34.52
CA SER A 556 -2.24 -50.83 33.99
C SER A 556 -1.76 -51.43 32.65
N GLU A 557 -0.81 -50.82 31.99
CA GLU A 557 -0.16 -51.33 30.78
C GLU A 557 1.34 -51.57 31.04
N PRO A 558 1.73 -52.75 31.57
CA PRO A 558 3.14 -53.09 31.71
C PRO A 558 3.79 -53.15 30.32
N THR A 559 4.92 -52.46 30.19
CA THR A 559 5.79 -52.50 29.01
C THR A 559 6.07 -53.96 28.63
N ARG A 560 5.47 -54.41 27.53
CA ARG A 560 5.97 -55.60 26.83
C ARG A 560 7.29 -55.21 26.18
N HIS A 561 8.39 -55.72 26.75
CA HIS A 561 9.71 -55.76 26.12
C HIS A 561 9.70 -56.58 24.85
#